data_77d8f374176b366fab94e54aff834f08
#
_entry.id   77d8f374176b366fab94e54aff834f08
#
_cell.length_a   1.000
_cell.length_b   1.000
_cell.length_c   1.000
_cell.angle_alpha   90.00
_cell.angle_beta   90.00
_cell.angle_gamma   90.00
#
_symmetry.space_group_name_H-M   'P 1'
#
loop_
_entity.id
_entity.type
_entity.pdbx_description
1 polymer ?
#
loop_
_entity_poly.entity_id
_entity_poly.type
_entity_poly.pdbx_seq_one_letter_code
_entity_poly.pdbx_strand_id
1 'polypeptide(L)'
;DRTDKILGKEFATMLFEEISQIAFSSVETALSRLAQKTPLALRAYYTENPPTKGHWSFKLFKQLINPANNNPVPDPTNYQSVFMKPEDNADNVAPEYMALLRNMSGARRKRFYEGEFADENPFALWTLELLDRNRITDGTVPDFQRIVVSVDPSGSGDTDNQDNDAIGIVVVALGVDGRAYLLEDLTVKAGP
;
A
#
# COMPACT_ATOMS: atom_id res chain seq x y z
N ASP A 1 14.10 10.01 2.38
CA ASP A 1 14.05 10.29 0.93
C ASP A 1 13.39 11.64 0.69
N ARG A 2 14.06 12.52 -0.08
CA ARG A 2 13.63 13.92 -0.24
C ARG A 2 12.74 14.03 -1.46
N THR A 3 11.49 13.62 -1.36
CA THR A 3 10.47 13.81 -2.41
C THR A 3 10.31 15.27 -2.83
N ASP A 4 10.63 16.21 -1.95
CA ASP A 4 10.54 17.66 -2.23
C ASP A 4 11.47 18.15 -3.34
N LYS A 5 12.53 17.41 -3.68
CA LYS A 5 13.44 17.78 -4.77
C LYS A 5 12.78 17.81 -6.15
N ILE A 6 11.64 17.15 -6.32
CA ILE A 6 10.88 17.17 -7.58
C ILE A 6 10.01 18.42 -7.73
N LEU A 7 9.74 19.10 -6.62
CA LEU A 7 8.94 20.32 -6.62
C LEU A 7 9.66 21.41 -7.45
N GLY A 8 8.90 22.16 -8.24
CA GLY A 8 9.43 23.17 -9.16
C GLY A 8 9.78 22.65 -10.55
N LYS A 9 9.59 21.36 -10.83
CA LYS A 9 9.70 20.78 -12.18
C LYS A 9 8.33 20.39 -12.70
N GLU A 10 8.19 20.30 -14.02
CA GLU A 10 6.98 19.81 -14.68
C GLU A 10 7.34 18.72 -15.68
N PHE A 11 6.50 17.69 -15.77
CA PHE A 11 6.70 16.55 -16.64
C PHE A 11 5.42 16.22 -17.41
N ALA A 12 5.58 15.69 -18.62
CA ALA A 12 4.49 15.09 -19.39
C ALA A 12 4.37 13.59 -19.15
N THR A 13 5.48 12.94 -18.80
CA THR A 13 5.54 11.50 -18.56
C THR A 13 6.44 11.23 -17.35
N MET A 14 6.03 10.30 -16.52
CA MET A 14 6.80 9.80 -15.38
C MET A 14 6.87 8.28 -15.41
N LEU A 15 8.00 7.74 -15.00
CA LEU A 15 8.18 6.32 -14.72
C LEU A 15 8.57 6.17 -13.25
N PHE A 16 7.85 5.34 -12.53
CA PHE A 16 8.14 4.94 -11.17
C PHE A 16 8.57 3.48 -11.18
N GLU A 17 9.81 3.22 -10.84
CA GLU A 17 10.34 1.86 -10.75
C GLU A 17 10.22 1.32 -9.32
N GLU A 18 9.93 0.02 -9.22
CA GLU A 18 9.82 -0.71 -7.94
C GLU A 18 8.90 -0.01 -6.92
N ILE A 19 7.69 0.33 -7.36
CA ILE A 19 6.73 1.05 -6.51
C ILE A 19 6.33 0.29 -5.25
N SER A 20 6.61 -1.00 -5.19
CA SER A 20 6.46 -1.81 -3.97
C SER A 20 7.29 -1.30 -2.79
N GLN A 21 8.30 -0.45 -3.06
CA GLN A 21 9.17 0.17 -2.06
C GLN A 21 8.93 1.67 -1.88
N ILE A 22 7.95 2.24 -2.58
CA ILE A 22 7.66 3.67 -2.57
C ILE A 22 6.35 3.93 -1.81
N ALA A 23 6.38 4.81 -0.84
CA ALA A 23 5.16 5.23 -0.14
C ALA A 23 4.21 5.97 -1.10
N PHE A 24 2.90 5.74 -0.97
CA PHE A 24 1.91 6.39 -1.84
C PHE A 24 1.94 7.92 -1.77
N SER A 25 2.18 8.49 -0.60
CA SER A 25 2.34 9.95 -0.43
C SER A 25 3.48 10.54 -1.26
N SER A 26 4.57 9.79 -1.45
CA SER A 26 5.68 10.19 -2.33
C SER A 26 5.27 10.17 -3.80
N VAL A 27 4.47 9.17 -4.20
CA VAL A 27 3.90 9.08 -5.54
C VAL A 27 2.94 10.24 -5.80
N GLU A 28 2.05 10.57 -4.87
CA GLU A 28 1.12 11.70 -4.99
C GLU A 28 1.88 13.04 -5.14
N THR A 29 2.92 13.24 -4.34
CA THR A 29 3.77 14.43 -4.45
C THR A 29 4.40 14.52 -5.84
N ALA A 30 4.92 13.43 -6.37
CA ALA A 30 5.49 13.40 -7.72
C ALA A 30 4.42 13.64 -8.79
N LEU A 31 3.25 13.00 -8.70
CA LEU A 31 2.13 13.18 -9.65
C LEU A 31 1.63 14.62 -9.71
N SER A 32 1.77 15.41 -8.64
CA SER A 32 1.47 16.83 -8.68
C SER A 32 2.33 17.60 -9.68
N ARG A 33 3.42 17.02 -10.17
CA ARG A 33 4.34 17.58 -11.18
C ARG A 33 4.08 17.04 -12.59
N LEU A 34 3.10 16.16 -12.77
CA LEU A 34 2.64 15.73 -14.09
C LEU A 34 1.72 16.80 -14.70
N ALA A 35 2.29 17.97 -14.97
CA ALA A 35 1.55 19.20 -15.28
C ALA A 35 2.11 19.94 -16.49
N GLN A 36 3.06 19.38 -17.23
CA GLN A 36 3.68 20.05 -18.37
C GLN A 36 2.65 20.34 -19.45
N LYS A 37 2.58 21.59 -19.90
CA LYS A 37 1.75 21.97 -21.04
C LYS A 37 2.35 21.40 -22.34
N THR A 38 1.68 20.41 -22.92
CA THR A 38 2.15 19.67 -24.10
C THR A 38 0.94 19.13 -24.87
N PRO A 39 1.04 18.87 -26.20
CA PRO A 39 0.01 18.14 -26.94
C PRO A 39 -0.07 16.66 -26.60
N LEU A 40 0.90 16.12 -25.84
CA LEU A 40 0.92 14.72 -25.42
C LEU A 40 -0.03 14.47 -24.25
N ALA A 41 -0.58 13.27 -24.16
CA ALA A 41 -1.31 12.87 -22.97
C ALA A 41 -0.35 12.74 -21.78
N LEU A 42 -0.71 13.34 -20.64
CA LEU A 42 0.06 13.17 -19.40
C LEU A 42 -0.08 11.75 -18.89
N ARG A 43 1.05 11.07 -18.63
CA ARG A 43 1.05 9.65 -18.25
C ARG A 43 2.05 9.36 -17.15
N ALA A 44 1.65 8.46 -16.25
CA ALA A 44 2.53 7.83 -15.27
C ALA A 44 2.57 6.32 -15.50
N TYR A 45 3.78 5.76 -15.54
CA TYR A 45 4.04 4.34 -15.65
C TYR A 45 4.65 3.84 -14.36
N TYR A 46 4.33 2.60 -14.01
CA TYR A 46 4.73 1.99 -12.76
C TYR A 46 5.23 0.58 -13.00
N THR A 47 6.34 0.23 -12.37
CA THR A 47 6.84 -1.15 -12.37
C THR A 47 6.93 -1.66 -10.94
N GLU A 48 6.61 -2.93 -10.73
CA GLU A 48 6.80 -3.59 -9.46
C GLU A 48 6.86 -5.12 -9.62
N ASN A 49 7.56 -5.77 -8.71
CA ASN A 49 7.23 -7.14 -8.36
C ASN A 49 6.07 -7.08 -7.39
N PRO A 50 4.88 -7.63 -7.74
CA PRO A 50 3.66 -7.41 -6.96
C PRO A 50 3.88 -7.73 -5.47
N PRO A 51 3.59 -6.82 -4.55
CA PRO A 51 3.70 -7.07 -3.10
C PRO A 51 2.52 -7.89 -2.58
N THR A 52 2.12 -7.68 -1.34
CA THR A 52 0.89 -8.27 -0.80
C THR A 52 -0.34 -7.45 -1.21
N LYS A 53 -1.51 -8.05 -1.11
CA LYS A 53 -2.81 -7.37 -1.37
C LYS A 53 -3.08 -6.19 -0.43
N GLY A 54 -2.38 -6.10 0.70
CA GLY A 54 -2.44 -4.95 1.61
C GLY A 54 -1.75 -3.69 1.10
N HIS A 55 -0.91 -3.82 0.06
CA HIS A 55 -0.16 -2.69 -0.46
C HIS A 55 -1.04 -1.72 -1.24
N TRP A 56 -0.69 -0.44 -1.23
CA TRP A 56 -1.45 0.62 -1.90
C TRP A 56 -1.59 0.41 -3.41
N SER A 57 -0.61 -0.23 -4.08
CA SER A 57 -0.68 -0.50 -5.51
C SER A 57 -1.78 -1.50 -5.87
N PHE A 58 -2.03 -2.51 -5.02
CA PHE A 58 -3.18 -3.41 -5.20
C PHE A 58 -4.49 -2.65 -5.09
N LYS A 59 -4.61 -1.79 -4.07
CA LYS A 59 -5.80 -0.96 -3.87
C LYS A 59 -6.08 -0.07 -5.07
N LEU A 60 -5.05 0.63 -5.57
CA LEU A 60 -5.19 1.56 -6.68
C LEU A 60 -5.45 0.86 -8.02
N PHE A 61 -4.65 -0.17 -8.38
CA PHE A 61 -4.67 -0.75 -9.71
C PHE A 61 -5.56 -1.99 -9.86
N LYS A 62 -5.96 -2.62 -8.76
CA LYS A 62 -6.83 -3.81 -8.78
C LYS A 62 -8.22 -3.54 -8.23
N GLN A 63 -8.32 -2.80 -7.14
CA GLN A 63 -9.60 -2.44 -6.55
C GLN A 63 -10.16 -1.13 -7.08
N LEU A 64 -9.33 -0.31 -7.77
CA LEU A 64 -9.69 1.02 -8.27
C LEU A 64 -10.17 1.96 -7.15
N ILE A 65 -9.49 1.85 -6.01
CA ILE A 65 -9.73 2.66 -4.82
C ILE A 65 -8.51 3.55 -4.59
N ASN A 66 -8.75 4.84 -4.35
CA ASN A 66 -7.69 5.79 -4.00
C ASN A 66 -7.13 5.46 -2.61
N PRO A 67 -5.83 5.14 -2.50
CA PRO A 67 -5.23 4.76 -1.22
C PRO A 67 -5.23 5.85 -0.15
N ALA A 68 -5.27 7.14 -0.53
CA ALA A 68 -5.23 8.25 0.40
C ALA A 68 -6.54 8.42 1.19
N ASN A 69 -7.69 8.15 0.56
CA ASN A 69 -8.99 8.46 1.14
C ASN A 69 -9.98 7.29 1.11
N ASN A 70 -9.58 6.13 0.59
CA ASN A 70 -10.40 4.92 0.43
C ASN A 70 -11.68 5.10 -0.42
N ASN A 71 -11.77 6.16 -1.21
CA ASN A 71 -12.87 6.35 -2.15
C ASN A 71 -12.58 5.69 -3.51
N PRO A 72 -13.59 5.31 -4.27
CA PRO A 72 -13.40 4.90 -5.67
C PRO A 72 -12.64 5.97 -6.46
N VAL A 73 -11.77 5.54 -7.39
CA VAL A 73 -11.11 6.49 -8.29
C VAL A 73 -12.13 7.17 -9.19
N PRO A 74 -11.97 8.48 -9.51
CA PRO A 74 -12.98 9.23 -10.26
C PRO A 74 -13.23 8.69 -11.67
N ASP A 75 -12.19 8.19 -12.33
CA ASP A 75 -12.26 7.62 -13.67
C ASP A 75 -11.42 6.34 -13.77
N PRO A 76 -12.05 5.18 -13.58
CA PRO A 76 -11.38 3.88 -13.64
C PRO A 76 -10.71 3.58 -14.98
N THR A 77 -11.17 4.18 -16.09
CA THR A 77 -10.61 3.93 -17.43
C THR A 77 -9.20 4.47 -17.61
N ASN A 78 -8.78 5.38 -16.74
CA ASN A 78 -7.41 5.91 -16.71
C ASN A 78 -6.38 4.96 -16.10
N TYR A 79 -6.82 3.83 -15.54
CA TYR A 79 -5.96 2.87 -14.85
C TYR A 79 -5.92 1.55 -15.59
N GLN A 80 -4.71 1.10 -15.94
CA GLN A 80 -4.47 -0.19 -16.57
C GLN A 80 -3.34 -0.92 -15.87
N SER A 81 -3.43 -2.26 -15.83
CA SER A 81 -2.36 -3.13 -15.36
C SER A 81 -2.04 -4.18 -16.41
N VAL A 82 -0.75 -4.37 -16.66
CA VAL A 82 -0.22 -5.44 -17.50
C VAL A 82 0.59 -6.37 -16.64
N PHE A 83 0.35 -7.65 -16.74
CA PHE A 83 1.14 -8.68 -16.07
C PHE A 83 2.12 -9.27 -17.05
N MET A 84 3.37 -9.39 -16.60
CA MET A 84 4.45 -10.03 -17.34
C MET A 84 5.03 -11.12 -16.45
N LYS A 85 5.11 -12.34 -16.96
CA LYS A 85 5.75 -13.45 -16.26
C LYS A 85 7.18 -13.59 -16.74
N PRO A 86 8.09 -14.13 -15.90
CA PRO A 86 9.45 -14.45 -16.35
C PRO A 86 9.49 -15.32 -17.59
N GLU A 87 8.51 -16.23 -17.76
CA GLU A 87 8.41 -17.07 -18.96
C GLU A 87 8.15 -16.27 -20.24
N ASP A 88 7.47 -15.13 -20.15
CA ASP A 88 7.20 -14.28 -21.33
C ASP A 88 8.51 -13.67 -21.89
N ASN A 89 9.59 -13.73 -21.10
CA ASN A 89 10.93 -13.26 -21.45
C ASN A 89 11.99 -14.37 -21.37
N ALA A 90 11.60 -15.64 -21.48
CA ALA A 90 12.48 -16.78 -21.24
C ALA A 90 13.73 -16.79 -22.13
N ASP A 91 13.64 -16.29 -23.36
CA ASP A 91 14.77 -16.23 -24.31
C ASP A 91 15.89 -15.28 -23.87
N ASN A 92 15.56 -14.33 -23.00
CA ASN A 92 16.52 -13.32 -22.50
C ASN A 92 16.93 -13.57 -21.03
N VAL A 93 16.48 -14.66 -20.44
CA VAL A 93 16.72 -14.98 -19.03
C VAL A 93 17.51 -16.27 -18.89
N ALA A 94 18.52 -16.27 -18.01
CA ALA A 94 19.33 -17.47 -17.78
C ALA A 94 18.48 -18.64 -17.30
N PRO A 95 18.66 -19.87 -17.86
CA PRO A 95 17.89 -21.06 -17.49
C PRO A 95 17.98 -21.38 -16.00
N GLU A 96 19.13 -21.14 -15.36
CA GLU A 96 19.37 -21.35 -13.94
C GLU A 96 18.52 -20.41 -13.08
N TYR A 97 18.36 -19.16 -13.51
CA TYR A 97 17.49 -18.19 -12.86
C TYR A 97 16.02 -18.60 -12.96
N MET A 98 15.59 -19.07 -14.12
CA MET A 98 14.24 -19.62 -14.31
C MET A 98 13.98 -20.82 -13.41
N ALA A 99 14.96 -21.72 -13.28
CA ALA A 99 14.88 -22.85 -12.36
C ALA A 99 14.77 -22.41 -10.90
N LEU A 100 15.52 -21.37 -10.51
CA LEU A 100 15.43 -20.77 -9.18
C LEU A 100 14.01 -20.25 -8.91
N LEU A 101 13.45 -19.46 -9.82
CA LEU A 101 12.10 -18.90 -9.66
C LEU A 101 11.03 -19.98 -9.56
N ARG A 102 11.10 -21.03 -10.39
CA ARG A 102 10.16 -22.17 -10.37
C ARG A 102 10.17 -22.92 -9.05
N ASN A 103 11.35 -23.00 -8.41
CA ASN A 103 11.53 -23.70 -7.14
C ASN A 103 11.17 -22.85 -5.90
N MET A 104 10.83 -21.59 -6.09
CA MET A 104 10.31 -20.76 -5.00
C MET A 104 8.96 -21.30 -4.51
N SER A 105 8.61 -21.02 -3.26
CA SER A 105 7.34 -21.43 -2.65
C SER A 105 6.58 -20.26 -2.04
N GLY A 106 5.29 -20.48 -1.77
CA GLY A 106 4.41 -19.53 -1.07
C GLY A 106 4.35 -18.15 -1.73
N ALA A 107 4.37 -17.11 -0.91
CA ALA A 107 4.25 -15.73 -1.36
C ALA A 107 5.38 -15.29 -2.32
N ARG A 108 6.59 -15.82 -2.15
CA ARG A 108 7.72 -15.52 -3.06
C ARG A 108 7.46 -16.04 -4.46
N ARG A 109 6.94 -17.24 -4.60
CA ARG A 109 6.58 -17.82 -5.89
C ARG A 109 5.52 -16.97 -6.58
N LYS A 110 4.43 -16.60 -5.89
CA LYS A 110 3.39 -15.73 -6.43
C LYS A 110 3.97 -14.42 -6.96
N ARG A 111 4.82 -13.77 -6.18
CA ARG A 111 5.39 -12.46 -6.53
C ARG A 111 6.37 -12.52 -7.70
N PHE A 112 7.35 -13.41 -7.63
CA PHE A 112 8.51 -13.37 -8.53
C PHE A 112 8.40 -14.29 -9.73
N TYR A 113 7.57 -15.33 -9.65
CA TYR A 113 7.37 -16.27 -10.75
C TYR A 113 6.00 -16.12 -11.43
N GLU A 114 4.94 -15.98 -10.65
CA GLU A 114 3.58 -15.88 -11.17
C GLU A 114 3.18 -14.44 -11.51
N GLY A 115 3.93 -13.44 -11.03
CA GLY A 115 3.64 -12.02 -11.23
C GLY A 115 2.35 -11.59 -10.57
N GLU A 116 1.97 -12.24 -9.46
CA GLU A 116 0.70 -12.02 -8.78
C GLU A 116 0.90 -11.39 -7.40
N PHE A 117 -0.08 -10.61 -6.97
CA PHE A 117 -0.12 -10.13 -5.59
C PHE A 117 -0.27 -11.30 -4.63
N ALA A 118 0.65 -11.40 -3.68
CA ALA A 118 0.58 -12.42 -2.65
C ALA A 118 -0.56 -12.14 -1.68
N ASP A 119 -1.18 -13.19 -1.19
CA ASP A 119 -2.10 -13.07 -0.08
C ASP A 119 -1.32 -12.67 1.18
N GLU A 120 -1.98 -12.01 2.11
CA GLU A 120 -1.41 -11.74 3.43
C GLU A 120 -1.10 -13.06 4.16
N ASN A 121 -0.27 -12.95 5.19
CA ASN A 121 0.05 -14.12 5.99
C ASN A 121 -1.23 -14.82 6.48
N PRO A 122 -1.50 -16.07 6.08
CA PRO A 122 -2.72 -16.78 6.51
C PRO A 122 -2.77 -17.01 8.02
N PHE A 123 -1.63 -16.84 8.71
CA PHE A 123 -1.53 -16.91 10.17
C PHE A 123 -1.56 -15.52 10.84
N ALA A 124 -1.81 -14.47 10.07
CA ALA A 124 -2.01 -13.14 10.65
C ALA A 124 -3.29 -13.14 11.51
N LEU A 125 -3.17 -12.65 12.72
CA LEU A 125 -4.32 -12.49 13.63
C LEU A 125 -5.40 -11.59 13.00
N TRP A 126 -4.97 -10.57 12.26
CA TRP A 126 -5.82 -9.63 11.55
C TRP A 126 -5.51 -9.71 10.06
N THR A 127 -6.48 -10.14 9.26
CA THR A 127 -6.41 -10.09 7.80
C THR A 127 -7.22 -8.90 7.29
N LEU A 128 -6.89 -8.37 6.12
CA LEU A 128 -7.69 -7.29 5.51
C LEU A 128 -9.15 -7.71 5.33
N GLU A 129 -9.39 -8.95 4.89
CA GLU A 129 -10.75 -9.48 4.74
C GLU A 129 -11.51 -9.46 6.06
N LEU A 130 -10.85 -9.83 7.17
CA LEU A 130 -11.47 -9.77 8.50
C LEU A 130 -11.78 -8.33 8.90
N LEU A 131 -10.86 -7.40 8.67
CA LEU A 131 -11.04 -5.99 8.99
C LEU A 131 -12.17 -5.39 8.14
N ASP A 132 -12.17 -5.61 6.83
CA ASP A 132 -13.17 -5.03 5.92
C ASP A 132 -14.57 -5.60 6.17
N ARG A 133 -14.67 -6.90 6.48
CA ARG A 133 -15.95 -7.52 6.85
C ARG A 133 -16.56 -6.95 8.13
N ASN A 134 -15.71 -6.49 9.04
CA ASN A 134 -16.14 -5.90 10.31
C ASN A 134 -16.14 -4.38 10.32
N ARG A 135 -15.84 -3.75 9.20
CA ARG A 135 -15.85 -2.29 9.05
C ARG A 135 -17.29 -1.77 9.09
N ILE A 136 -17.54 -0.80 9.96
CA ILE A 136 -18.82 -0.10 10.00
C ILE A 136 -18.81 0.95 8.90
N THR A 137 -19.72 0.82 7.95
CA THR A 137 -19.82 1.72 6.78
C THR A 137 -21.01 2.67 6.85
N ASP A 138 -22.00 2.35 7.68
CA ASP A 138 -23.23 3.14 7.85
C ASP A 138 -23.15 4.13 9.02
N GLY A 139 -22.04 4.13 9.76
CA GLY A 139 -21.83 5.01 10.92
C GLY A 139 -22.66 4.64 12.16
N THR A 140 -23.41 3.53 12.11
CA THR A 140 -24.25 3.10 13.23
C THR A 140 -23.41 2.37 14.27
N VAL A 141 -23.16 3.01 15.39
CA VAL A 141 -22.48 2.42 16.55
C VAL A 141 -23.40 2.46 17.77
N PRO A 142 -23.32 1.46 18.67
CA PRO A 142 -24.10 1.49 19.91
C PRO A 142 -23.53 2.53 20.89
N ASP A 143 -24.27 2.77 21.97
CA ASP A 143 -23.72 3.50 23.12
C ASP A 143 -22.50 2.76 23.69
N PHE A 144 -21.54 3.51 24.20
CA PHE A 144 -20.30 2.95 24.75
C PHE A 144 -20.33 2.92 26.27
N GLN A 145 -19.97 1.77 26.83
CA GLN A 145 -19.80 1.61 28.28
C GLN A 145 -18.46 2.18 28.74
N ARG A 146 -17.42 2.09 27.88
CA ARG A 146 -16.05 2.50 28.21
C ARG A 146 -15.29 2.82 26.94
N ILE A 147 -14.45 3.86 27.00
CA ILE A 147 -13.47 4.21 25.96
C ILE A 147 -12.08 4.15 26.60
N VAL A 148 -11.13 3.58 25.87
CA VAL A 148 -9.73 3.42 26.28
C VAL A 148 -8.84 3.90 25.14
N VAL A 149 -7.80 4.66 25.49
CA VAL A 149 -6.70 4.98 24.61
C VAL A 149 -5.54 4.06 24.97
N SER A 150 -5.06 3.30 23.98
CA SER A 150 -3.90 2.42 24.13
C SER A 150 -2.72 3.04 23.39
N VAL A 151 -1.56 3.05 24.05
CA VAL A 151 -0.32 3.57 23.48
C VAL A 151 0.73 2.46 23.52
N ASP A 152 1.30 2.17 22.36
CA ASP A 152 2.45 1.28 22.21
C ASP A 152 3.66 2.14 21.81
N PRO A 153 4.51 2.54 22.76
CA PRO A 153 5.63 3.41 22.47
C PRO A 153 6.68 2.67 21.66
N SER A 154 7.17 3.29 20.59
CA SER A 154 8.30 2.74 19.85
C SER A 154 9.57 2.71 20.71
N GLY A 155 10.34 1.61 20.59
CA GLY A 155 11.52 1.36 21.45
C GLY A 155 12.78 2.12 21.04
N SER A 156 12.81 2.95 20.01
CA SER A 156 14.03 3.62 19.53
C SER A 156 13.90 5.13 19.51
N GLY A 157 14.85 5.80 20.16
CA GLY A 157 14.96 7.26 20.20
C GLY A 157 15.73 7.90 19.04
N ASP A 158 16.03 7.15 17.97
CA ASP A 158 16.80 7.67 16.84
C ASP A 158 15.84 8.18 15.75
N THR A 159 15.70 9.49 15.66
CA THR A 159 14.80 10.18 14.70
C THR A 159 15.26 10.07 13.25
N ASP A 160 16.54 9.80 13.02
CA ASP A 160 17.12 9.75 11.67
C ASP A 160 17.04 8.35 11.03
N ASN A 161 16.68 7.33 11.80
CA ASN A 161 16.54 5.97 11.31
C ASN A 161 15.13 5.76 10.72
N GLN A 162 15.05 5.57 9.40
CA GLN A 162 13.77 5.33 8.69
C GLN A 162 13.14 3.97 9.03
N ASP A 163 13.90 3.07 9.65
CA ASP A 163 13.43 1.75 10.10
C ASP A 163 12.80 1.79 11.50
N ASN A 164 12.69 2.97 12.12
CA ASN A 164 12.03 3.11 13.41
C ASN A 164 10.56 2.73 13.35
N ASP A 165 10.13 1.96 14.33
CA ASP A 165 8.73 1.61 14.53
C ASP A 165 7.90 2.87 14.83
N ALA A 166 6.65 2.86 14.37
CA ALA A 166 5.70 3.90 14.70
C ALA A 166 5.26 3.77 16.18
N ILE A 167 4.94 4.88 16.81
CA ILE A 167 4.23 4.88 18.10
C ILE A 167 2.77 4.52 17.79
N GLY A 168 2.35 3.33 18.21
CA GLY A 168 0.98 2.87 18.07
C GLY A 168 0.06 3.60 19.04
N ILE A 169 -0.94 4.32 18.55
CA ILE A 169 -1.95 4.98 19.38
C ILE A 169 -3.32 4.65 18.81
N VAL A 170 -4.13 3.93 19.59
CA VAL A 170 -5.47 3.55 19.16
C VAL A 170 -6.51 3.91 20.23
N VAL A 171 -7.68 4.34 19.76
CA VAL A 171 -8.85 4.61 20.60
C VAL A 171 -9.86 3.47 20.40
N VAL A 172 -10.14 2.73 21.46
CA VAL A 172 -11.04 1.57 21.43
C VAL A 172 -12.18 1.76 22.43
N ALA A 173 -13.40 1.45 22.02
CA ALA A 173 -14.56 1.46 22.89
C ALA A 173 -15.11 0.06 23.14
N LEU A 174 -15.71 -0.15 24.30
CA LEU A 174 -16.59 -1.27 24.59
C LEU A 174 -18.04 -0.82 24.45
N GLY A 175 -18.77 -1.40 23.50
CA GLY A 175 -20.19 -1.13 23.30
C GLY A 175 -21.09 -1.78 24.39
N VAL A 176 -22.30 -1.27 24.54
CA VAL A 176 -23.31 -1.88 25.40
C VAL A 176 -23.74 -3.27 24.93
N ASP A 177 -23.45 -3.59 23.65
CA ASP A 177 -23.64 -4.91 23.05
C ASP A 177 -22.49 -5.90 23.37
N GLY A 178 -21.51 -5.47 24.16
CA GLY A 178 -20.35 -6.28 24.57
C GLY A 178 -19.26 -6.44 23.50
N ARG A 179 -19.33 -5.71 22.38
CA ARG A 179 -18.32 -5.74 21.32
C ARG A 179 -17.29 -4.64 21.50
N ALA A 180 -16.07 -4.90 21.00
CA ALA A 180 -15.01 -3.88 20.92
C ALA A 180 -15.11 -3.14 19.57
N TYR A 181 -14.95 -1.83 19.62
CA TYR A 181 -14.98 -0.92 18.48
C TYR A 181 -13.68 -0.14 18.40
N LEU A 182 -12.96 -0.26 17.29
CA LEU A 182 -11.86 0.65 16.98
C LEU A 182 -12.46 1.95 16.47
N LEU A 183 -12.30 3.02 17.25
CA LEU A 183 -12.87 4.33 16.92
C LEU A 183 -11.91 5.16 16.09
N GLU A 184 -10.62 5.12 16.44
CA GLU A 184 -9.63 5.95 15.79
C GLU A 184 -8.25 5.29 15.87
N ASP A 185 -7.46 5.45 14.81
CA ASP A 185 -6.05 5.11 14.75
C ASP A 185 -5.26 6.42 14.60
N LEU A 186 -4.55 6.77 15.67
CA LEU A 186 -3.72 7.97 15.79
C LEU A 186 -2.22 7.62 15.74
N THR A 187 -1.91 6.43 15.25
CA THR A 187 -0.52 5.96 15.13
C THR A 187 0.33 6.97 14.38
N VAL A 188 1.45 7.35 14.97
CA VAL A 188 2.35 8.35 14.41
C VAL A 188 3.77 7.83 14.30
N LYS A 189 4.46 8.24 13.26
CA LYS A 189 5.89 8.05 13.12
C LYS A 189 6.58 9.33 13.63
N ALA A 190 6.87 9.36 14.92
CA ALA A 190 7.51 10.50 15.57
C ALA A 190 8.66 9.99 16.44
N GLY A 191 9.75 10.75 16.48
CA GLY A 191 10.79 10.55 17.48
C GLY A 191 10.33 11.12 18.83
N PRO A 192 10.99 10.74 19.93
CA PRO A 192 10.76 11.32 21.24
C PRO A 192 11.14 12.78 21.31
#